data_52c082c9fe944535f7a698c9c657cfbc
#
_entry.id   52c082c9fe944535f7a698c9c657cfbc
#
_cell.length_a   1.000
_cell.length_b   1.000
_cell.length_c   1.000
_cell.angle_alpha   90.00
_cell.angle_beta   90.00
_cell.angle_gamma   90.00
#
_symmetry.space_group_name_H-M   'P 1'
#
loop_
_entity.id
_entity.type
_entity.pdbx_description
1 polymer ?
#
loop_
_entity_poly.entity_id
_entity_poly.type
_entity_poly.pdbx_seq_one_letter_code
_entity_poly.pdbx_strand_id
1 'polypeptide(L)'
;MSQTFGITGKNKICDFAHNTFKNDLGGIFMSGKKKEELEKENEQNQQIEEMGQITLDANQEQHRVELLTIIGEVEGHESAPSHSKTTKYEHVLPKLALIEDDKRVDGLLILLNTVGGDVEAGLAIAEMIASLSIPTVSLVLGGGHSIGVPMAVS
;
A
#
# COMPACT_ATOMS: atom_id res chain seq x y z
N MET A 1 -32.09 -29.52 22.14
CA MET A 1 -31.70 -29.54 20.72
C MET A 1 -30.52 -28.62 20.55
N SER A 2 -29.33 -29.22 20.50
CA SER A 2 -28.04 -28.52 20.35
C SER A 2 -27.61 -28.66 18.90
N GLN A 3 -27.46 -27.55 18.18
CA GLN A 3 -26.89 -27.55 16.84
C GLN A 3 -25.42 -27.13 16.94
N THR A 4 -24.54 -28.08 16.70
CA THR A 4 -23.10 -27.90 16.50
C THR A 4 -22.85 -27.37 15.10
N PHE A 5 -22.28 -26.17 14.98
CA PHE A 5 -21.76 -25.64 13.73
C PHE A 5 -20.36 -26.23 13.51
N GLY A 6 -20.25 -27.12 12.53
CA GLY A 6 -18.97 -27.62 12.05
C GLY A 6 -18.30 -26.64 11.09
N ILE A 7 -17.15 -26.10 11.50
CA ILE A 7 -16.27 -25.30 10.63
C ILE A 7 -15.37 -26.26 9.87
N THR A 8 -15.71 -26.55 8.61
CA THR A 8 -14.80 -27.19 7.66
C THR A 8 -14.32 -26.16 6.63
N GLY A 9 -13.35 -25.35 7.03
CA GLY A 9 -12.58 -24.50 6.14
C GLY A 9 -11.21 -25.13 5.89
N LYS A 10 -11.09 -25.97 4.86
CA LYS A 10 -9.78 -26.45 4.38
C LYS A 10 -9.02 -25.29 3.76
N ASN A 11 -7.80 -25.09 4.26
CA ASN A 11 -6.83 -24.08 3.83
C ASN A 11 -6.53 -24.19 2.33
N LYS A 12 -7.18 -23.36 1.53
CA LYS A 12 -6.86 -23.20 0.09
C LYS A 12 -5.55 -22.46 -0.17
N ILE A 13 -4.91 -21.94 0.84
CA ILE A 13 -3.65 -21.18 0.71
C ILE A 13 -2.43 -22.11 0.58
N CYS A 14 -2.47 -23.31 1.16
CA CYS A 14 -1.35 -24.28 1.04
C CYS A 14 -1.31 -25.02 -0.30
N ASP A 15 -2.46 -25.18 -0.99
CA ASP A 15 -2.50 -25.90 -2.26
C ASP A 15 -1.97 -25.06 -3.44
N PHE A 16 -1.97 -23.73 -3.31
CA PHE A 16 -1.43 -22.86 -4.34
C PHE A 16 0.10 -22.89 -4.40
N ALA A 17 0.76 -23.02 -3.26
CA ALA A 17 2.23 -23.06 -3.20
C ALA A 17 2.84 -24.38 -3.70
N HIS A 18 2.07 -25.49 -3.72
CA HIS A 18 2.59 -26.80 -4.12
C HIS A 18 2.49 -27.10 -5.61
N ASN A 19 1.67 -26.35 -6.35
CA ASN A 19 1.47 -26.57 -7.79
C ASN A 19 2.39 -25.73 -8.70
N THR A 20 3.17 -24.80 -8.13
CA THR A 20 4.06 -23.91 -8.90
C THR A 20 5.44 -24.53 -9.17
N PHE A 21 5.79 -25.67 -8.52
CA PHE A 21 7.12 -26.26 -8.60
C PHE A 21 7.26 -27.49 -9.52
N LYS A 22 6.26 -27.78 -10.35
CA LYS A 22 6.28 -29.02 -11.17
C LYS A 22 5.97 -28.84 -12.66
N ASN A 23 6.38 -27.76 -13.30
CA ASN A 23 6.40 -27.69 -14.75
C ASN A 23 7.59 -26.86 -15.24
N ASP A 24 8.77 -27.40 -15.11
CA ASP A 24 9.91 -26.90 -15.84
C ASP A 24 10.30 -27.88 -16.95
N LEU A 25 10.74 -27.30 -18.10
CA LEU A 25 11.21 -27.93 -19.34
C LEU A 25 10.17 -28.11 -20.44
N GLY A 26 9.79 -27.01 -21.04
CA GLY A 26 9.17 -26.95 -22.34
C GLY A 26 8.94 -25.51 -22.75
N GLY A 27 9.78 -24.99 -23.67
CA GLY A 27 9.70 -23.62 -24.17
C GLY A 27 8.31 -23.29 -24.71
N ILE A 28 7.50 -22.65 -23.91
CA ILE A 28 6.15 -22.18 -24.29
C ILE A 28 6.30 -20.73 -24.70
N PHE A 29 6.01 -20.46 -25.94
CA PHE A 29 5.74 -19.14 -26.50
C PHE A 29 4.60 -18.50 -25.69
N MET A 30 4.92 -17.73 -24.66
CA MET A 30 3.94 -17.04 -23.83
C MET A 30 3.26 -15.98 -24.69
N SER A 31 1.95 -16.04 -24.81
CA SER A 31 1.12 -15.03 -25.47
C SER A 31 1.44 -13.64 -24.88
N GLY A 32 1.58 -12.61 -25.72
CA GLY A 32 1.94 -11.26 -25.30
C GLY A 32 1.10 -10.71 -24.14
N LYS A 33 -0.20 -11.03 -24.08
CA LYS A 33 -1.08 -10.67 -22.95
C LYS A 33 -0.63 -11.22 -21.60
N LYS A 34 -0.17 -12.46 -21.55
CA LYS A 34 0.27 -13.10 -20.32
C LYS A 34 1.61 -12.54 -19.83
N LYS A 35 2.43 -12.04 -20.75
CA LYS A 35 3.69 -11.37 -20.41
C LYS A 35 3.43 -9.96 -19.83
N GLU A 36 2.51 -9.20 -20.41
CA GLU A 36 2.09 -7.89 -19.90
C GLU A 36 1.43 -7.99 -18.51
N GLU A 37 0.61 -9.00 -18.26
CA GLU A 37 0.00 -9.24 -16.95
C GLU A 37 1.08 -9.56 -15.90
N LEU A 38 2.07 -10.39 -16.23
CA LEU A 38 3.16 -10.74 -15.34
C LEU A 38 4.10 -9.55 -15.04
N GLU A 39 4.35 -8.71 -16.05
CA GLU A 39 5.14 -7.50 -15.90
C GLU A 39 4.44 -6.49 -14.97
N LYS A 40 3.14 -6.28 -15.14
CA LYS A 40 2.33 -5.42 -14.26
C LYS A 40 2.26 -5.94 -12.84
N GLU A 41 2.10 -7.26 -12.65
CA GLU A 41 2.09 -7.87 -11.31
C GLU A 41 3.45 -7.71 -10.62
N ASN A 42 4.56 -7.85 -11.35
CA ASN A 42 5.89 -7.63 -10.80
C ASN A 42 6.14 -6.16 -10.45
N GLU A 43 5.70 -5.20 -11.29
CA GLU A 43 5.80 -3.77 -11.00
C GLU A 43 4.98 -3.38 -9.77
N GLN A 44 3.76 -3.90 -9.62
CA GLN A 44 2.94 -3.68 -8.43
C GLN A 44 3.57 -4.26 -7.17
N ASN A 45 4.10 -5.48 -7.23
CA ASN A 45 4.78 -6.11 -6.10
C ASN A 45 6.02 -5.31 -5.68
N GLN A 46 6.78 -4.79 -6.62
CA GLN A 46 7.93 -3.95 -6.35
C GLN A 46 7.53 -2.61 -5.71
N GLN A 47 6.44 -2.00 -6.17
CA GLN A 47 5.89 -0.78 -5.56
C GLN A 47 5.40 -1.03 -4.13
N ILE A 48 4.79 -2.19 -3.85
CA ILE A 48 4.38 -2.57 -2.51
C ILE A 48 5.58 -2.76 -1.58
N GLU A 49 6.63 -3.43 -2.06
CA GLU A 49 7.84 -3.70 -1.28
C GLU A 49 8.64 -2.43 -0.98
N GLU A 50 8.80 -1.54 -1.98
CA GLU A 50 9.63 -0.36 -1.85
C GLU A 50 8.91 0.82 -1.21
N MET A 51 7.62 1.01 -1.51
CA MET A 51 6.88 2.22 -1.15
C MET A 51 5.56 1.96 -0.42
N GLY A 52 5.18 0.70 -0.24
CA GLY A 52 3.91 0.32 0.40
C GLY A 52 2.68 0.83 -0.35
N GLN A 53 2.72 0.87 -1.66
CA GLN A 53 1.68 1.45 -2.51
C GLN A 53 1.04 0.41 -3.42
N ILE A 54 -0.24 0.56 -3.63
CA ILE A 54 -1.00 -0.24 -4.59
C ILE A 54 -2.14 0.61 -5.17
N THR A 55 -2.43 0.42 -6.44
CA THR A 55 -3.63 0.95 -7.07
C THR A 55 -4.73 -0.10 -6.95
N LEU A 56 -5.86 0.28 -6.40
CA LEU A 56 -7.03 -0.58 -6.26
C LEU A 56 -8.02 -0.25 -7.37
N ASP A 57 -8.21 -1.17 -8.30
CA ASP A 57 -9.28 -1.07 -9.30
C ASP A 57 -10.58 -1.57 -8.66
N ALA A 58 -11.43 -0.65 -8.24
CA ALA A 58 -12.72 -0.99 -7.67
C ALA A 58 -13.72 -1.33 -8.77
N ASN A 59 -14.03 -2.62 -8.91
CA ASN A 59 -15.17 -3.21 -9.64
C ASN A 59 -15.73 -2.40 -10.82
N GLN A 60 -15.52 -2.84 -12.04
CA GLN A 60 -16.24 -2.53 -13.29
C GLN A 60 -16.73 -1.07 -13.55
N GLU A 61 -16.84 -0.24 -12.54
CA GLU A 61 -17.04 1.19 -12.60
C GLU A 61 -15.70 1.88 -12.37
N GLN A 62 -14.80 1.82 -13.26
CA GLN A 62 -13.53 2.51 -13.50
C GLN A 62 -13.04 3.53 -12.42
N HIS A 63 -13.34 3.32 -11.14
CA HIS A 63 -12.82 4.15 -10.05
C HIS A 63 -11.44 3.68 -9.63
N ARG A 64 -10.47 4.58 -9.70
CA ARG A 64 -9.09 4.32 -9.32
C ARG A 64 -8.81 4.93 -7.95
N VAL A 65 -8.56 4.09 -6.98
CA VAL A 65 -8.16 4.50 -5.63
C VAL A 65 -6.69 4.15 -5.43
N GLU A 66 -5.89 5.16 -5.09
CA GLU A 66 -4.49 4.94 -4.71
C GLU A 66 -4.40 4.58 -3.23
N LEU A 67 -3.47 3.68 -2.91
CA LEU A 67 -3.15 3.29 -1.54
C LEU A 67 -1.78 3.83 -1.16
N LEU A 68 -1.70 4.57 -0.06
CA LEU A 68 -0.47 5.02 0.54
C LEU A 68 -0.33 4.44 1.95
N THR A 69 0.83 3.87 2.27
CA THR A 69 1.10 3.35 3.61
C THR A 69 2.11 4.22 4.35
N ILE A 70 1.82 4.52 5.61
CA ILE A 70 2.72 5.20 6.54
C ILE A 70 2.91 4.28 7.75
N ILE A 71 4.00 3.51 7.73
CA ILE A 71 4.25 2.44 8.68
C ILE A 71 5.61 2.63 9.34
N GLY A 72 5.65 2.47 10.67
CA GLY A 72 6.86 2.61 11.47
C GLY A 72 7.13 4.07 11.84
N GLU A 73 8.39 4.45 11.96
CA GLU A 73 8.81 5.79 12.32
C GLU A 73 8.81 6.72 11.11
N VAL A 74 8.36 7.95 11.26
CA VAL A 74 8.45 8.99 10.22
C VAL A 74 9.87 9.52 10.21
N GLU A 75 10.59 9.23 9.14
CA GLU A 75 11.98 9.65 8.92
C GLU A 75 12.00 11.00 8.19
N GLY A 76 12.72 11.95 8.79
CA GLY A 76 12.89 13.30 8.26
C GLY A 76 14.29 13.53 7.68
N HIS A 77 14.97 14.58 8.15
CA HIS A 77 16.29 14.96 7.64
C HIS A 77 17.42 14.05 8.12
N GLU A 78 17.23 13.35 9.23
CA GLU A 78 18.20 12.40 9.76
C GLU A 78 17.77 10.98 9.42
N SER A 79 18.73 10.16 8.95
CA SER A 79 18.47 8.76 8.65
C SER A 79 18.32 7.94 9.92
N ALA A 80 17.24 7.20 10.03
CA ALA A 80 17.05 6.26 11.12
C ALA A 80 18.02 5.07 11.01
N PRO A 81 18.28 4.36 12.13
CA PRO A 81 19.10 3.16 12.11
C PRO A 81 18.58 2.11 11.12
N SER A 82 19.47 1.42 10.43
CA SER A 82 19.15 0.47 9.36
C SER A 82 18.23 -0.71 9.74
N HIS A 83 18.04 -0.93 11.06
CA HIS A 83 17.14 -1.97 11.59
C HIS A 83 15.74 -1.44 11.92
N SER A 84 15.52 -0.12 11.82
CA SER A 84 14.21 0.50 12.06
C SER A 84 13.36 0.44 10.82
N LYS A 85 12.05 0.17 11.01
CA LYS A 85 11.08 0.36 9.92
C LYS A 85 10.66 1.82 9.90
N THR A 86 10.85 2.47 8.77
CA THR A 86 10.58 3.89 8.60
C THR A 86 9.77 4.19 7.36
N THR A 87 9.05 5.30 7.41
CA THR A 87 8.45 5.94 6.23
C THR A 87 9.19 7.25 5.99
N LYS A 88 9.83 7.37 4.83
CA LYS A 88 10.63 8.54 4.46
C LYS A 88 9.76 9.61 3.84
N TYR A 89 9.77 10.82 4.41
CA TYR A 89 8.93 11.90 3.93
C TYR A 89 9.28 12.35 2.51
N GLU A 90 10.56 12.30 2.12
CA GLU A 90 11.02 12.62 0.77
C GLU A 90 10.50 11.66 -0.31
N HIS A 91 9.99 10.48 0.06
CA HIS A 91 9.30 9.57 -0.85
C HIS A 91 7.79 9.82 -0.85
N VAL A 92 7.23 10.20 0.29
CA VAL A 92 5.79 10.45 0.44
C VAL A 92 5.35 11.72 -0.27
N LEU A 93 6.05 12.83 -0.10
CA LEU A 93 5.66 14.12 -0.67
C LEU A 93 5.58 14.11 -2.21
N PRO A 94 6.58 13.62 -2.95
CA PRO A 94 6.49 13.54 -4.42
C PRO A 94 5.34 12.61 -4.87
N LYS A 95 5.06 11.56 -4.10
CA LYS A 95 3.97 10.65 -4.43
C LYS A 95 2.60 11.31 -4.26
N LEU A 96 2.39 12.07 -3.19
CA LEU A 96 1.17 12.84 -3.00
C LEU A 96 0.99 13.89 -4.11
N ALA A 97 2.08 14.53 -4.54
CA ALA A 97 2.05 15.47 -5.66
C ALA A 97 1.66 14.79 -6.98
N LEU A 98 2.17 13.59 -7.25
CA LEU A 98 1.79 12.81 -8.44
C LEU A 98 0.33 12.39 -8.40
N ILE A 99 -0.18 11.99 -7.22
CA ILE A 99 -1.59 11.62 -7.03
C ILE A 99 -2.50 12.83 -7.29
N GLU A 100 -2.15 14.02 -6.81
CA GLU A 100 -2.91 15.26 -7.06
C GLU A 100 -2.94 15.64 -8.55
N ASP A 101 -1.83 15.41 -9.28
CA ASP A 101 -1.74 15.75 -10.71
C ASP A 101 -2.43 14.73 -11.62
N ASP A 102 -2.54 13.45 -11.22
CA ASP A 102 -3.16 12.40 -12.02
C ASP A 102 -4.70 12.47 -11.96
N LYS A 103 -5.30 13.05 -12.98
CA LYS A 103 -6.76 13.21 -13.10
C LYS A 103 -7.55 11.89 -13.23
N ARG A 104 -6.86 10.75 -13.30
CA ARG A 104 -7.49 9.42 -13.30
C ARG A 104 -7.67 8.86 -11.90
N VAL A 105 -7.09 9.48 -10.88
CA VAL A 105 -7.22 9.06 -9.49
C VAL A 105 -8.49 9.69 -8.89
N ASP A 106 -9.40 8.85 -8.43
CA ASP A 106 -10.68 9.26 -7.84
C ASP A 106 -10.63 9.40 -6.32
N GLY A 107 -9.60 8.85 -5.68
CA GLY A 107 -9.45 8.94 -4.24
C GLY A 107 -8.14 8.35 -3.72
N LEU A 108 -7.83 8.68 -2.47
CA LEU A 108 -6.65 8.20 -1.76
C LEU A 108 -7.06 7.52 -0.46
N LEU A 109 -6.57 6.29 -0.25
CA LEU A 109 -6.65 5.59 1.02
C LEU A 109 -5.27 5.59 1.69
N ILE A 110 -5.18 6.14 2.89
CA ILE A 110 -3.94 6.18 3.68
C ILE A 110 -4.03 5.18 4.82
N LEU A 111 -3.14 4.19 4.84
CA LEU A 111 -3.00 3.25 5.96
C LEU A 111 -1.92 3.76 6.91
N LEU A 112 -2.31 4.04 8.14
CA LEU A 112 -1.43 4.56 9.19
C LEU A 112 -1.20 3.49 10.26
N ASN A 113 0.06 3.19 10.51
CA ASN A 113 0.52 2.44 11.68
C ASN A 113 1.90 2.97 12.11
N THR A 114 1.91 4.11 12.77
CA THR A 114 3.13 4.83 13.10
C THR A 114 3.23 5.13 14.59
N VAL A 115 4.45 5.10 15.09
CA VAL A 115 4.82 5.57 16.44
C VAL A 115 5.07 7.08 16.48
N GLY A 116 5.04 7.74 15.32
CA GLY A 116 5.47 9.12 15.13
C GLY A 116 6.86 9.18 14.52
N GLY A 117 7.64 10.20 14.87
CA GLY A 117 8.99 10.40 14.35
C GLY A 117 9.31 11.88 14.21
N ASP A 118 9.98 12.26 13.11
CA ASP A 118 10.33 13.64 12.81
C ASP A 118 9.09 14.52 12.67
N VAL A 119 9.01 15.58 13.48
CA VAL A 119 7.83 16.43 13.57
C VAL A 119 7.64 17.28 12.32
N GLU A 120 8.73 17.83 11.77
CA GLU A 120 8.67 18.69 10.59
C GLU A 120 8.27 17.87 9.36
N ALA A 121 8.84 16.67 9.20
CA ALA A 121 8.49 15.76 8.14
C ALA A 121 7.02 15.32 8.22
N GLY A 122 6.56 14.98 9.43
CA GLY A 122 5.16 14.56 9.61
C GLY A 122 4.16 15.71 9.40
N LEU A 123 4.50 16.95 9.80
CA LEU A 123 3.69 18.12 9.49
C LEU A 123 3.63 18.39 7.99
N ALA A 124 4.77 18.29 7.29
CA ALA A 124 4.81 18.45 5.84
C ALA A 124 3.91 17.43 5.11
N ILE A 125 3.92 16.17 5.57
CA ILE A 125 3.01 15.14 5.05
C ILE A 125 1.54 15.50 5.33
N ALA A 126 1.22 15.89 6.57
CA ALA A 126 -0.14 16.25 6.96
C ALA A 126 -0.68 17.45 6.15
N GLU A 127 0.13 18.50 5.99
CA GLU A 127 -0.22 19.68 5.18
C GLU A 127 -0.42 19.30 3.71
N MET A 128 0.42 18.42 3.17
CA MET A 128 0.28 17.94 1.80
C MET A 128 -1.01 17.11 1.62
N ILE A 129 -1.34 16.23 2.58
CA ILE A 129 -2.62 15.48 2.57
C ILE A 129 -3.80 16.44 2.61
N ALA A 130 -3.79 17.43 3.51
CA ALA A 130 -4.85 18.43 3.64
C ALA A 130 -5.02 19.31 2.38
N SER A 131 -3.99 19.42 1.55
CA SER A 131 -4.01 20.20 0.30
C SER A 131 -4.56 19.45 -0.90
N LEU A 132 -4.76 18.14 -0.81
CA LEU A 132 -5.27 17.33 -1.93
C LEU A 132 -6.71 17.72 -2.27
N SER A 133 -7.01 17.79 -3.56
CA SER A 133 -8.36 18.08 -4.06
C SER A 133 -9.24 16.82 -4.18
N ILE A 134 -8.65 15.65 -4.13
CA ILE A 134 -9.35 14.36 -4.22
C ILE A 134 -9.84 13.89 -2.84
N PRO A 135 -10.93 13.09 -2.78
CA PRO A 135 -11.37 12.45 -1.55
C PRO A 135 -10.26 11.60 -0.93
N THR A 136 -9.93 11.89 0.33
CA THR A 136 -8.90 11.17 1.07
C THR A 136 -9.48 10.55 2.33
N VAL A 137 -9.13 9.29 2.61
CA VAL A 137 -9.53 8.56 3.80
C VAL A 137 -8.31 8.01 4.51
N SER A 138 -8.18 8.32 5.79
CA SER A 138 -7.14 7.76 6.66
C SER A 138 -7.69 6.61 7.48
N LEU A 139 -7.03 5.45 7.42
CA LEU A 139 -7.32 4.28 8.21
C LEU A 139 -6.16 3.98 9.17
N VAL A 140 -6.38 4.23 10.47
CA VAL A 140 -5.38 3.95 11.50
C VAL A 140 -5.49 2.49 11.93
N LEU A 141 -4.43 1.72 11.65
CA LEU A 141 -4.33 0.30 11.97
C LEU A 141 -3.26 0.11 13.05
N GLY A 142 -3.68 -0.12 14.28
CA GLY A 142 -2.78 -0.30 15.42
C GLY A 142 -2.45 1.02 16.12
N GLY A 143 -1.55 1.83 15.58
CA GLY A 143 -1.11 3.08 16.21
C GLY A 143 -1.05 4.27 15.28
N GLY A 144 -1.48 5.43 15.77
CA GLY A 144 -1.26 6.73 15.17
C GLY A 144 -0.79 7.68 16.25
N HIS A 145 0.48 7.53 16.68
CA HIS A 145 1.00 8.27 17.83
C HIS A 145 1.74 9.54 17.41
N SER A 146 1.83 10.51 18.33
CA SER A 146 2.62 11.73 18.15
C SER A 146 2.23 12.45 16.85
N ILE A 147 3.18 12.67 15.94
CA ILE A 147 2.95 13.30 14.63
C ILE A 147 2.04 12.48 13.68
N GLY A 148 1.79 11.20 14.02
CA GLY A 148 0.79 10.39 13.33
C GLY A 148 -0.64 10.91 13.47
N VAL A 149 -0.94 11.65 14.56
CA VAL A 149 -2.28 12.20 14.79
C VAL A 149 -2.65 13.28 13.76
N PRO A 150 -1.84 14.33 13.54
CA PRO A 150 -2.14 15.30 12.47
C PRO A 150 -2.31 14.65 11.10
N MET A 151 -1.45 13.69 10.74
CA MET A 151 -1.57 12.97 9.47
C MET A 151 -2.87 12.15 9.36
N ALA A 152 -3.42 11.70 10.48
CA ALA A 152 -4.66 10.92 10.49
C ALA A 152 -5.92 11.78 10.35
N VAL A 153 -5.86 13.07 10.69
CA VAL A 153 -7.03 13.98 10.73
C VAL A 153 -6.97 15.08 9.67
N SER A 154 -5.91 15.14 8.89
CA SER A 154 -5.78 16.03 7.73
C SER A 154 -6.47 15.45 6.50
#